data_9aede3af8d8a4ad284ed0a8a8b6ce209
#
_entry.id   9aede3af8d8a4ad284ed0a8a8b6ce209
#
_cell.length_a   1.000
_cell.length_b   1.000
_cell.length_c   1.000
_cell.angle_alpha   90.00
_cell.angle_beta   90.00
_cell.angle_gamma   90.00
#
_symmetry.space_group_name_H-M   'P 1'
#
loop_
_entity.id
_entity.type
_entity.pdbx_description
1 polymer ?
#
loop_
_entity_poly.entity_id
_entity_poly.type
_entity_poly.pdbx_seq_one_letter_code
_entity_poly.pdbx_strand_id
1 'polypeptide(L)'
;SVAQNGAEEARNATLIFSVGTLNRQVNITQAAKPYVAPDGLSWKPEAPDADQPVTLTFKANSKSALYGYTGDVYLYIGVVSDGDWMYMPADWGKNTDKCKMAKAEEANVWTLTLSPSIRQWFNSGETPVNKLGIVIRSADGTKKGIDSDSFITVTDSKYKGFEPGEVKKAALPTGVKEGINIIDNSTVTFVLYDKDKNG
;
A
#
# COMPACT_ATOMS: atom_id res chain seq x y z
N SER A 1 20.47 28.31 19.33
CA SER A 1 20.48 27.29 18.27
C SER A 1 19.10 26.69 18.13
N VAL A 2 18.66 26.47 16.91
CA VAL A 2 17.39 25.77 16.62
C VAL A 2 17.74 24.30 16.36
N ALA A 3 17.05 23.37 17.05
CA ALA A 3 17.24 21.95 16.81
C ALA A 3 16.82 21.57 15.37
N GLN A 4 17.54 20.63 14.77
CA GLN A 4 17.22 20.12 13.44
C GLN A 4 15.80 19.53 13.41
N ASN A 5 15.09 19.73 12.29
CA ASN A 5 13.79 19.08 12.10
C ASN A 5 13.98 17.57 11.90
N GLY A 6 13.50 16.77 12.81
CA GLY A 6 13.53 15.32 12.72
C GLY A 6 12.30 14.71 12.04
N ALA A 7 11.33 15.53 11.64
CA ALA A 7 10.10 15.07 10.98
C ALA A 7 10.26 14.98 9.45
N GLU A 8 9.49 14.13 8.82
CA GLU A 8 9.43 13.96 7.36
C GLU A 8 8.69 15.13 6.66
N GLU A 9 8.14 16.07 7.43
CA GLU A 9 7.46 17.26 6.91
C GLU A 9 8.21 18.54 7.31
N ALA A 10 8.12 19.57 6.46
CA ALA A 10 8.66 20.87 6.78
C ALA A 10 7.89 21.51 7.94
N ARG A 11 8.58 22.19 8.82
CA ARG A 11 7.96 22.96 9.90
C ARG A 11 7.99 24.44 9.57
N ASN A 12 6.89 25.11 9.84
CA ASN A 12 6.78 26.56 9.69
C ASN A 12 6.54 27.18 11.05
N ALA A 13 7.21 28.29 11.31
CA ALA A 13 7.02 29.13 12.48
C ALA A 13 7.01 30.59 12.08
N THR A 14 6.22 31.39 12.77
CA THR A 14 6.19 32.84 12.62
C THR A 14 6.71 33.48 13.90
N LEU A 15 7.74 34.29 13.77
CA LEU A 15 8.22 35.15 14.85
C LEU A 15 7.63 36.54 14.70
N ILE A 16 7.05 37.05 15.77
CA ILE A 16 6.49 38.40 15.82
C ILE A 16 7.36 39.21 16.78
N PHE A 17 7.93 40.28 16.27
CA PHE A 17 8.67 41.25 17.07
C PHE A 17 7.78 42.49 17.26
N SER A 18 7.50 42.84 18.50
CA SER A 18 6.66 43.99 18.86
C SER A 18 7.43 45.00 19.68
N VAL A 19 7.35 46.29 19.29
CA VAL A 19 7.87 47.41 20.06
C VAL A 19 6.79 48.50 20.05
N GLY A 20 6.11 48.69 21.16
CA GLY A 20 4.94 49.58 21.23
C GLY A 20 3.83 49.08 20.30
N THR A 21 3.39 49.91 19.35
CA THR A 21 2.38 49.57 18.34
C THR A 21 2.95 48.98 17.06
N LEU A 22 4.29 48.92 16.94
CA LEU A 22 4.96 48.39 15.75
C LEU A 22 5.16 46.89 15.86
N ASN A 23 4.68 46.15 14.84
CA ASN A 23 4.86 44.71 14.74
C ASN A 23 5.62 44.38 13.45
N ARG A 24 6.55 43.42 13.54
CA ARG A 24 7.23 42.79 12.40
C ARG A 24 7.10 41.31 12.50
N GLN A 25 6.81 40.68 11.39
CA GLN A 25 6.69 39.22 11.25
C GLN A 25 7.85 38.71 10.44
N VAL A 26 8.43 37.57 10.89
CA VAL A 26 9.40 36.79 10.14
C VAL A 26 8.91 35.34 10.09
N ASN A 27 8.68 34.85 8.91
CA ASN A 27 8.35 33.44 8.70
C ASN A 27 9.63 32.65 8.57
N ILE A 28 9.74 31.57 9.34
CA ILE A 28 10.87 30.66 9.33
C ILE A 28 10.33 29.30 8.86
N THR A 29 10.95 28.77 7.80
CA THR A 29 10.68 27.40 7.35
C THR A 29 11.90 26.54 7.64
N GLN A 30 11.67 25.46 8.35
CA GLN A 30 12.67 24.42 8.56
C GLN A 30 12.35 23.24 7.67
N ALA A 31 13.23 22.90 6.74
CA ALA A 31 13.04 21.79 5.81
C ALA A 31 12.78 20.46 6.55
N ALA A 32 12.06 19.58 5.91
CA ALA A 32 11.88 18.20 6.35
C ALA A 32 13.24 17.48 6.45
N LYS A 33 13.32 16.46 7.31
CA LYS A 33 14.44 15.51 7.28
C LYS A 33 14.44 14.82 5.91
N PRO A 34 15.56 14.77 5.20
CA PRO A 34 15.63 13.99 3.97
C PRO A 34 15.23 12.54 4.24
N TYR A 35 14.24 12.03 3.47
CA TYR A 35 13.89 10.62 3.52
C TYR A 35 15.05 9.80 2.94
N VAL A 36 15.48 8.81 3.68
CA VAL A 36 16.45 7.81 3.23
C VAL A 36 15.71 6.49 3.10
N ALA A 37 15.57 6.01 1.87
CA ALA A 37 14.88 4.74 1.61
C ALA A 37 15.63 3.59 2.32
N PRO A 38 14.94 2.71 3.05
CA PRO A 38 15.54 1.48 3.55
C PRO A 38 15.91 0.56 2.40
N ASP A 39 16.90 -0.32 2.62
CA ASP A 39 17.27 -1.32 1.63
C ASP A 39 16.10 -2.28 1.35
N GLY A 40 15.97 -2.68 0.10
CA GLY A 40 14.90 -3.54 -0.38
C GLY A 40 13.64 -2.77 -0.77
N LEU A 41 12.50 -3.42 -0.66
CA LEU A 41 11.19 -2.84 -0.98
C LEU A 41 10.58 -2.20 0.27
N SER A 42 10.14 -0.97 0.11
CA SER A 42 9.38 -0.23 1.10
C SER A 42 8.22 0.52 0.47
N TRP A 43 7.28 1.02 1.26
CA TRP A 43 6.11 1.71 0.74
C TRP A 43 5.57 2.74 1.72
N LYS A 44 4.85 3.72 1.18
CA LYS A 44 4.15 4.78 1.94
C LYS A 44 2.74 4.96 1.36
N PRO A 45 1.70 5.01 2.20
CA PRO A 45 1.71 4.81 3.65
C PRO A 45 2.09 3.39 4.07
N GLU A 46 2.59 3.20 5.30
CA GLU A 46 3.02 1.88 5.82
C GLU A 46 1.86 0.88 5.94
N ALA A 47 0.65 1.39 6.17
CA ALA A 47 -0.60 0.63 6.13
C ALA A 47 -1.42 1.10 4.91
N PRO A 48 -1.16 0.55 3.71
CA PRO A 48 -1.86 0.97 2.50
C PRO A 48 -3.32 0.51 2.52
N ASP A 49 -4.19 1.36 1.95
CA ASP A 49 -5.62 1.07 1.75
C ASP A 49 -5.92 0.96 0.25
N ALA A 50 -6.78 0.02 -0.12
CA ALA A 50 -7.15 -0.25 -1.51
C ALA A 50 -7.70 0.98 -2.26
N ASP A 51 -8.37 1.88 -1.55
CA ASP A 51 -8.98 3.08 -2.12
C ASP A 51 -8.14 4.35 -1.94
N GLN A 52 -6.86 4.18 -1.53
CA GLN A 52 -5.86 5.24 -1.41
C GLN A 52 -4.64 4.96 -2.31
N PRO A 53 -3.88 6.00 -2.69
CA PRO A 53 -2.63 5.80 -3.41
C PRO A 53 -1.55 5.22 -2.49
N VAL A 54 -0.62 4.48 -3.09
CA VAL A 54 0.58 3.99 -2.41
C VAL A 54 1.80 4.23 -3.29
N THR A 55 2.88 4.71 -2.69
CA THR A 55 4.18 4.83 -3.36
C THR A 55 5.08 3.68 -2.91
N LEU A 56 5.51 2.89 -3.88
CA LEU A 56 6.46 1.81 -3.72
C LEU A 56 7.87 2.35 -3.98
N THR A 57 8.81 2.03 -3.11
CA THR A 57 10.22 2.42 -3.25
C THR A 57 11.07 1.17 -3.15
N PHE A 58 11.95 0.98 -4.13
CA PHE A 58 12.95 -0.08 -4.10
C PHE A 58 14.34 0.53 -4.04
N LYS A 59 15.14 0.11 -3.07
CA LYS A 59 16.56 0.45 -2.94
C LYS A 59 17.40 -0.81 -3.04
N ALA A 60 18.19 -0.91 -4.10
CA ALA A 60 19.10 -2.03 -4.27
C ALA A 60 20.31 -1.88 -3.36
N ASN A 61 20.55 -2.86 -2.51
CA ASN A 61 21.79 -3.02 -1.78
C ASN A 61 22.81 -3.81 -2.63
N SER A 62 24.05 -3.93 -2.14
CA SER A 62 25.16 -4.56 -2.87
C SER A 62 24.95 -6.05 -3.21
N LYS A 63 23.95 -6.71 -2.64
CA LYS A 63 23.58 -8.10 -2.94
C LYS A 63 22.54 -8.22 -4.05
N SER A 64 21.85 -7.12 -4.37
CA SER A 64 20.84 -7.11 -5.42
C SER A 64 21.47 -7.15 -6.81
N ALA A 65 20.90 -7.92 -7.73
CA ALA A 65 21.32 -7.93 -9.13
C ALA A 65 21.06 -6.61 -9.87
N LEU A 66 20.28 -5.70 -9.25
CA LEU A 66 20.02 -4.36 -9.75
C LEU A 66 20.93 -3.29 -9.10
N TYR A 67 21.87 -3.66 -8.23
CA TYR A 67 22.84 -2.72 -7.70
C TYR A 67 23.76 -2.19 -8.80
N GLY A 68 23.87 -0.87 -8.92
CA GLY A 68 24.61 -0.21 -10.00
C GLY A 68 23.96 -0.34 -11.39
N TYR A 69 22.75 -0.88 -11.47
CA TYR A 69 22.06 -1.02 -12.74
C TYR A 69 21.60 0.35 -13.28
N THR A 70 21.88 0.58 -14.57
CA THR A 70 21.61 1.87 -15.22
C THR A 70 20.40 1.84 -16.15
N GLY A 71 19.91 0.67 -16.50
CA GLY A 71 18.75 0.49 -17.36
C GLY A 71 17.42 0.68 -16.64
N ASP A 72 16.35 0.51 -17.39
CA ASP A 72 14.99 0.63 -16.89
C ASP A 72 14.60 -0.53 -15.97
N VAL A 73 13.92 -0.19 -14.88
CA VAL A 73 13.40 -1.15 -13.88
C VAL A 73 11.89 -1.15 -13.93
N TYR A 74 11.31 -2.32 -13.86
CA TYR A 74 9.87 -2.55 -13.95
C TYR A 74 9.39 -3.40 -12.78
N LEU A 75 8.14 -3.18 -12.40
CA LEU A 75 7.40 -4.10 -11.53
C LEU A 75 6.63 -5.11 -12.37
N TYR A 76 6.74 -6.39 -12.02
CA TYR A 76 5.71 -7.37 -12.28
C TYR A 76 4.86 -7.43 -11.02
N ILE A 77 3.61 -6.98 -11.10
CA ILE A 77 2.78 -6.70 -9.94
C ILE A 77 1.33 -7.10 -10.22
N GLY A 78 0.67 -7.63 -9.20
CA GLY A 78 -0.74 -8.03 -9.27
C GLY A 78 -1.42 -8.01 -7.92
N VAL A 79 -2.74 -8.07 -7.94
CA VAL A 79 -3.55 -8.38 -6.76
C VAL A 79 -3.46 -9.89 -6.52
N VAL A 80 -3.25 -10.29 -5.26
CA VAL A 80 -3.17 -11.72 -4.89
C VAL A 80 -4.38 -12.11 -4.06
N SER A 81 -5.10 -13.14 -4.53
CA SER A 81 -6.20 -13.77 -3.82
C SER A 81 -6.05 -15.29 -3.93
N ASP A 82 -6.16 -15.98 -2.81
CA ASP A 82 -6.08 -17.45 -2.71
C ASP A 82 -4.82 -18.06 -3.38
N GLY A 83 -3.74 -17.28 -3.45
CA GLY A 83 -2.47 -17.66 -4.07
C GLY A 83 -2.35 -17.26 -5.55
N ASP A 84 -3.43 -16.90 -6.20
CA ASP A 84 -3.43 -16.50 -7.61
C ASP A 84 -3.14 -15.01 -7.77
N TRP A 85 -2.39 -14.68 -8.81
CA TRP A 85 -2.11 -13.30 -9.21
C TRP A 85 -3.12 -12.85 -10.26
N MET A 86 -3.80 -11.76 -9.99
CA MET A 86 -4.85 -11.19 -10.83
C MET A 86 -4.56 -9.74 -11.20
N TYR A 87 -5.24 -9.23 -12.22
CA TYR A 87 -5.19 -7.83 -12.66
C TYR A 87 -3.79 -7.32 -12.98
N MET A 88 -2.88 -8.22 -13.37
CA MET A 88 -1.53 -7.83 -13.76
C MET A 88 -1.59 -6.92 -15.00
N PRO A 89 -0.97 -5.73 -14.97
CA PRO A 89 -0.97 -4.83 -16.13
C PRO A 89 -0.22 -5.36 -17.34
N ALA A 90 0.68 -6.32 -17.15
CA ALA A 90 1.43 -6.99 -18.21
C ALA A 90 1.79 -8.42 -17.83
N ASP A 91 1.97 -9.28 -18.81
CA ASP A 91 2.52 -10.63 -18.64
C ASP A 91 4.01 -10.57 -18.24
N TRP A 92 4.52 -11.68 -17.71
CA TRP A 92 5.94 -11.80 -17.43
C TRP A 92 6.79 -11.54 -18.68
N GLY A 93 7.81 -10.72 -18.56
CA GLY A 93 8.70 -10.36 -19.67
C GLY A 93 8.14 -9.28 -20.59
N LYS A 94 6.92 -8.83 -20.40
CA LYS A 94 6.35 -7.66 -21.10
C LYS A 94 6.55 -6.39 -20.29
N ASN A 95 6.92 -5.31 -20.97
CA ASN A 95 7.10 -3.98 -20.39
C ASN A 95 5.91 -3.10 -20.72
N THR A 96 5.42 -2.37 -19.75
CA THR A 96 4.42 -1.33 -19.92
C THR A 96 4.85 -0.11 -19.11
N ASP A 97 4.61 1.08 -19.63
CA ASP A 97 4.93 2.34 -18.93
C ASP A 97 4.27 2.42 -17.57
N LYS A 98 3.11 1.80 -17.42
CA LYS A 98 2.37 1.72 -16.17
C LYS A 98 3.17 1.03 -15.05
N CYS A 99 4.02 0.06 -15.39
CA CYS A 99 4.84 -0.71 -14.45
C CYS A 99 6.28 -0.23 -14.37
N LYS A 100 6.67 0.78 -15.17
CA LYS A 100 8.02 1.33 -15.18
C LYS A 100 8.26 2.14 -13.92
N MET A 101 9.30 1.80 -13.17
CA MET A 101 9.69 2.57 -12.01
C MET A 101 10.51 3.79 -12.42
N ALA A 102 10.24 4.93 -11.81
CA ALA A 102 11.04 6.13 -11.94
C ALA A 102 12.32 6.01 -11.12
N LYS A 103 13.47 6.34 -11.71
CA LYS A 103 14.74 6.40 -11.00
C LYS A 103 14.75 7.64 -10.11
N ALA A 104 15.05 7.47 -8.82
CA ALA A 104 15.19 8.56 -7.87
C ALA A 104 16.55 9.26 -8.02
N GLU A 105 16.72 10.41 -7.36
CA GLU A 105 18.01 11.11 -7.27
C GLU A 105 19.02 10.31 -6.44
N GLU A 106 18.56 9.60 -5.40
CA GLU A 106 19.38 8.69 -4.62
C GLU A 106 19.81 7.51 -5.50
N ALA A 107 21.11 7.19 -5.47
CA ALA A 107 21.65 6.08 -6.25
C ALA A 107 21.02 4.74 -5.87
N ASN A 108 20.77 3.90 -6.85
CA ASN A 108 20.16 2.55 -6.69
C ASN A 108 18.74 2.57 -6.11
N VAL A 109 18.02 3.68 -6.25
CA VAL A 109 16.64 3.82 -5.78
C VAL A 109 15.70 4.06 -6.95
N TRP A 110 14.56 3.35 -6.95
CA TRP A 110 13.47 3.50 -7.91
C TRP A 110 12.13 3.55 -7.19
N THR A 111 11.20 4.32 -7.75
CA THR A 111 9.87 4.52 -7.16
C THR A 111 8.77 4.29 -8.18
N LEU A 112 7.61 3.85 -7.72
CA LEU A 112 6.38 3.81 -8.49
C LEU A 112 5.19 4.13 -7.59
N THR A 113 4.35 5.06 -8.01
CA THR A 113 3.11 5.39 -7.28
C THR A 113 1.92 4.75 -7.98
N LEU A 114 1.18 3.93 -7.23
CA LEU A 114 -0.11 3.40 -7.67
C LEU A 114 -1.17 4.46 -7.37
N SER A 115 -1.60 5.21 -8.36
CA SER A 115 -2.56 6.31 -8.21
C SER A 115 -3.63 6.28 -9.31
N PRO A 116 -4.81 6.88 -9.06
CA PRO A 116 -5.24 7.65 -7.89
C PRO A 116 -5.53 6.79 -6.65
N SER A 117 -5.74 5.48 -6.78
CA SER A 117 -5.80 4.50 -5.71
C SER A 117 -5.28 3.14 -6.21
N ILE A 118 -4.97 2.23 -5.29
CA ILE A 118 -4.53 0.86 -5.65
C ILE A 118 -5.62 0.18 -6.49
N ARG A 119 -6.89 0.21 -6.05
CA ARG A 119 -8.04 -0.38 -6.74
C ARG A 119 -8.18 0.13 -8.17
N GLN A 120 -8.15 1.44 -8.36
CA GLN A 120 -8.27 2.06 -9.68
C GLN A 120 -7.05 1.79 -10.55
N TRP A 121 -5.86 1.78 -9.96
CA TRP A 121 -4.64 1.48 -10.68
C TRP A 121 -4.67 0.08 -11.29
N PHE A 122 -5.18 -0.93 -10.57
CA PHE A 122 -5.36 -2.29 -11.09
C PHE A 122 -6.62 -2.47 -11.94
N ASN A 123 -7.54 -1.50 -11.90
CA ASN A 123 -8.89 -1.64 -12.49
C ASN A 123 -9.63 -2.90 -11.96
N SER A 124 -9.49 -3.16 -10.65
CA SER A 124 -10.02 -4.37 -10.00
C SER A 124 -11.52 -4.30 -9.70
N GLY A 125 -12.16 -3.16 -9.96
CA GLY A 125 -13.61 -2.98 -9.79
C GLY A 125 -14.07 -3.30 -8.36
N GLU A 126 -15.00 -4.23 -8.25
CA GLU A 126 -15.57 -4.68 -6.98
C GLU A 126 -14.78 -5.82 -6.31
N THR A 127 -13.69 -6.29 -6.93
CA THR A 127 -12.87 -7.36 -6.33
C THR A 127 -12.12 -6.83 -5.11
N PRO A 128 -12.13 -7.56 -3.97
CA PRO A 128 -11.35 -7.20 -2.80
C PRO A 128 -9.86 -7.15 -3.09
N VAL A 129 -9.18 -6.12 -2.57
CA VAL A 129 -7.72 -5.94 -2.72
C VAL A 129 -7.06 -5.99 -1.35
N ASN A 130 -6.74 -7.18 -0.90
CA ASN A 130 -6.15 -7.39 0.43
C ASN A 130 -4.64 -7.66 0.40
N LYS A 131 -4.09 -7.95 -0.78
CA LYS A 131 -2.69 -8.30 -0.92
C LYS A 131 -2.17 -7.96 -2.31
N LEU A 132 -0.97 -7.41 -2.39
CA LEU A 132 -0.24 -7.22 -3.64
C LEU A 132 0.94 -8.18 -3.68
N GLY A 133 1.17 -8.80 -4.84
CA GLY A 133 2.39 -9.52 -5.16
C GLY A 133 3.27 -8.69 -6.07
N ILE A 134 4.58 -8.67 -5.83
CA ILE A 134 5.53 -7.78 -6.49
C ILE A 134 6.81 -8.52 -6.79
N VAL A 135 7.26 -8.43 -8.05
CA VAL A 135 8.62 -8.76 -8.47
C VAL A 135 9.24 -7.54 -9.13
N ILE A 136 10.42 -7.15 -8.66
CA ILE A 136 11.17 -6.04 -9.22
C ILE A 136 12.20 -6.60 -10.20
N ARG A 137 12.22 -6.11 -11.44
CA ARG A 137 13.06 -6.69 -12.50
C ARG A 137 13.62 -5.66 -13.46
N SER A 138 14.71 -6.05 -14.15
CA SER A 138 15.21 -5.33 -15.32
C SER A 138 14.23 -5.43 -16.50
N ALA A 139 14.37 -4.56 -17.49
CA ALA A 139 13.52 -4.55 -18.68
C ALA A 139 13.52 -5.90 -19.45
N ASP A 140 14.66 -6.55 -19.51
CA ASP A 140 14.82 -7.85 -20.17
C ASP A 140 14.42 -9.04 -19.28
N GLY A 141 14.05 -8.80 -18.02
CA GLY A 141 13.65 -9.82 -17.05
C GLY A 141 14.77 -10.71 -16.52
N THR A 142 16.04 -10.43 -16.90
CA THR A 142 17.19 -11.28 -16.52
C THR A 142 17.70 -11.02 -15.11
N LYS A 143 17.43 -9.81 -14.57
CA LYS A 143 17.84 -9.39 -13.24
C LYS A 143 16.61 -9.16 -12.37
N LYS A 144 16.63 -9.70 -11.15
CA LYS A 144 15.64 -9.41 -10.12
C LYS A 144 16.25 -8.49 -9.04
N GLY A 145 15.44 -7.57 -8.54
CA GLY A 145 15.84 -6.69 -7.44
C GLY A 145 15.89 -7.42 -6.11
N ILE A 146 14.96 -8.34 -5.92
CA ILE A 146 14.85 -9.26 -4.79
C ILE A 146 14.64 -10.65 -5.37
N ASP A 147 15.32 -11.65 -4.86
CA ASP A 147 15.30 -13.01 -5.43
C ASP A 147 13.94 -13.70 -5.27
N SER A 148 13.23 -13.41 -4.18
CA SER A 148 11.89 -13.94 -3.92
C SER A 148 10.81 -12.95 -4.29
N ASP A 149 9.58 -13.42 -4.48
CA ASP A 149 8.41 -12.59 -4.60
C ASP A 149 8.18 -11.83 -3.29
N SER A 150 7.82 -10.57 -3.41
CA SER A 150 7.48 -9.70 -2.27
C SER A 150 5.98 -9.50 -2.18
N PHE A 151 5.46 -9.43 -0.96
CA PHE A 151 4.04 -9.26 -0.73
C PHE A 151 3.77 -8.08 0.19
N ILE A 152 2.71 -7.32 -0.12
CA ILE A 152 2.23 -6.19 0.70
C ILE A 152 0.80 -6.49 1.10
N THR A 153 0.52 -6.46 2.39
CA THR A 153 -0.85 -6.49 2.91
C THR A 153 -1.50 -5.14 2.68
N VAL A 154 -2.71 -5.14 2.16
CA VAL A 154 -3.51 -3.95 1.88
C VAL A 154 -4.79 -4.03 2.69
N THR A 155 -5.15 -2.94 3.36
CA THR A 155 -6.47 -2.80 3.98
C THR A 155 -7.48 -2.49 2.88
N ASP A 156 -8.57 -3.24 2.85
CA ASP A 156 -9.68 -2.92 1.96
C ASP A 156 -10.87 -2.42 2.78
N SER A 157 -10.95 -1.10 2.94
CA SER A 157 -11.98 -0.47 3.77
C SER A 157 -13.41 -0.68 3.24
N LYS A 158 -13.55 -0.96 1.94
CA LYS A 158 -14.83 -1.28 1.31
C LYS A 158 -15.27 -2.71 1.65
N TYR A 159 -14.31 -3.61 1.83
CA TYR A 159 -14.55 -5.03 2.09
C TYR A 159 -13.94 -5.44 3.43
N LYS A 160 -14.13 -4.62 4.45
CA LYS A 160 -13.77 -5.00 5.81
C LYS A 160 -14.55 -6.24 6.17
N GLY A 161 -13.86 -7.38 6.28
CA GLY A 161 -14.38 -8.57 6.92
C GLY A 161 -14.80 -8.24 8.35
N PHE A 162 -15.59 -9.08 8.97
CA PHE A 162 -15.92 -8.92 10.38
C PHE A 162 -14.63 -8.93 11.20
N GLU A 163 -14.38 -7.85 11.96
CA GLU A 163 -13.32 -7.86 12.97
C GLU A 163 -13.63 -8.98 13.97
N PRO A 164 -12.65 -9.82 14.33
CA PRO A 164 -12.86 -10.83 15.35
C PRO A 164 -13.37 -10.18 16.65
N GLY A 165 -14.60 -10.50 17.05
CA GLY A 165 -15.25 -9.96 18.24
C GLY A 165 -16.42 -9.02 18.00
N GLU A 166 -16.65 -8.51 16.80
CA GLU A 166 -17.88 -7.76 16.48
C GLU A 166 -19.00 -8.71 16.02
N VAL A 167 -19.73 -9.27 16.96
CA VAL A 167 -20.99 -9.96 16.66
C VAL A 167 -22.07 -8.90 16.55
N LYS A 168 -22.34 -8.40 15.34
CA LYS A 168 -23.56 -7.63 15.08
C LYS A 168 -24.74 -8.59 15.09
N LYS A 169 -25.53 -8.57 16.14
CA LYS A 169 -26.83 -9.24 16.15
C LYS A 169 -27.72 -8.54 15.15
N ALA A 170 -27.85 -9.11 13.95
CA ALA A 170 -28.94 -8.76 13.06
C ALA A 170 -30.24 -9.31 13.68
N ALA A 171 -31.29 -8.49 13.71
CA ALA A 171 -32.61 -8.98 14.10
C ALA A 171 -33.01 -10.06 13.11
N LEU A 172 -33.12 -11.29 13.56
CA LEU A 172 -33.60 -12.39 12.72
C LEU A 172 -35.10 -12.25 12.47
N PRO A 173 -35.57 -12.56 11.25
CA PRO A 173 -37.00 -12.62 10.98
C PRO A 173 -37.73 -13.55 11.96
N THR A 174 -38.97 -13.24 12.26
CA THR A 174 -39.80 -14.07 13.15
C THR A 174 -39.85 -15.51 12.61
N GLY A 175 -39.50 -16.49 13.45
CA GLY A 175 -39.49 -17.91 13.08
C GLY A 175 -38.13 -18.52 12.78
N VAL A 176 -37.05 -17.72 12.69
CA VAL A 176 -35.69 -18.20 12.41
C VAL A 176 -34.94 -18.42 13.72
N LYS A 177 -34.29 -19.60 13.89
CA LYS A 177 -33.44 -19.89 15.04
C LYS A 177 -32.06 -19.28 14.90
N GLU A 178 -31.56 -18.68 15.99
CA GLU A 178 -30.17 -18.22 16.09
C GLU A 178 -29.20 -19.39 15.97
N GLY A 179 -28.28 -19.32 15.03
CA GLY A 179 -27.12 -20.20 14.95
C GLY A 179 -26.08 -19.60 14.02
N ILE A 180 -24.97 -19.13 14.60
CA ILE A 180 -23.81 -18.67 13.84
C ILE A 180 -22.68 -19.63 14.13
N ASN A 181 -22.24 -20.40 13.14
CA ASN A 181 -21.00 -21.15 13.21
C ASN A 181 -19.89 -20.37 12.48
N ILE A 182 -18.98 -19.80 13.23
CA ILE A 182 -17.75 -19.25 12.70
C ILE A 182 -16.77 -20.41 12.56
N ILE A 183 -16.53 -20.87 11.34
CA ILE A 183 -15.70 -22.05 11.08
C ILE A 183 -14.22 -21.65 10.93
N ASP A 184 -13.95 -20.44 10.46
CA ASP A 184 -12.60 -19.83 10.47
C ASP A 184 -12.71 -18.30 10.34
N ASN A 185 -11.55 -17.62 10.37
CA ASN A 185 -11.48 -16.15 10.30
C ASN A 185 -11.76 -15.58 8.90
N SER A 186 -12.00 -16.41 7.90
CA SER A 186 -12.16 -15.99 6.50
C SER A 186 -13.54 -16.27 5.91
N THR A 187 -14.31 -17.16 6.52
CA THR A 187 -15.61 -17.56 5.99
C THR A 187 -16.68 -17.54 7.07
N VAL A 188 -17.68 -16.69 6.90
CA VAL A 188 -18.89 -16.69 7.72
C VAL A 188 -19.98 -17.41 6.94
N THR A 189 -20.32 -18.63 7.36
CA THR A 189 -21.43 -19.37 6.78
C THR A 189 -22.68 -19.07 7.61
N PHE A 190 -23.65 -18.39 7.01
CA PHE A 190 -24.98 -18.22 7.61
C PHE A 190 -25.84 -19.42 7.21
N VAL A 191 -26.21 -20.22 8.18
CA VAL A 191 -27.19 -21.30 7.98
C VAL A 191 -28.52 -20.80 8.54
N LEU A 192 -29.43 -20.44 7.67
CA LEU A 192 -30.79 -20.08 8.04
C LEU A 192 -31.65 -21.36 8.08
N TYR A 193 -32.12 -21.71 9.27
CA TYR A 193 -33.09 -22.80 9.43
C TYR A 193 -34.49 -22.20 9.50
N ASP A 194 -35.32 -22.55 8.55
CA ASP A 194 -36.76 -22.28 8.63
C ASP A 194 -37.36 -23.24 9.65
N LYS A 195 -37.95 -22.70 10.72
CA LYS A 195 -38.48 -23.45 11.84
C LYS A 195 -39.66 -24.32 11.44
N ASP A 196 -40.36 -23.97 10.38
CA ASP A 196 -41.61 -24.59 9.93
C ASP A 196 -41.44 -25.56 8.76
N LYS A 197 -40.21 -25.67 8.22
CA LYS A 197 -39.88 -26.68 7.21
C LYS A 197 -38.99 -27.75 7.82
N ASN A 198 -39.60 -28.86 8.12
CA ASN A 198 -38.90 -30.08 8.50
C ASN A 198 -38.07 -30.59 7.33
N GLY A 199 -36.81 -30.24 7.26
CA GLY A 199 -35.87 -30.69 6.24
C GLY A 199 -34.57 -29.94 6.35
#